data_280a5c98e3422a7df16eaefaa65460d6
#
_entry.id   280a5c98e3422a7df16eaefaa65460d6
#
_cell.length_a   1.000
_cell.length_b   1.000
_cell.length_c   1.000
_cell.angle_alpha   90.00
_cell.angle_beta   90.00
_cell.angle_gamma   90.00
#
_symmetry.space_group_name_H-M   'P 1'
#
loop_
_entity.id
_entity.type
_entity.pdbx_description
1 polymer ?
#
loop_
_entity_poly.entity_id
_entity_poly.type
_entity_poly.pdbx_seq_one_letter_code
_entity_poly.pdbx_strand_id
1 'polypeptide(L)'
;FKLMEELATILRKKRKQRGSIDFDFPECKIVLDKAGRPLDIKPYERNTATKIIEDFMLAANETVAEDYFWQQIPFVYRTHDTPDKDKINELAAFINNFGYSIKVSNDEIHPKELQKLMEKIEGSEEENLISRLTLRAMKRAGYTVECKGHFGLAAKYYTHFTSPIRRYPDLQIHRIIKESLHGGITDKRIKHYENILPDVTKHASQTERRADDAEREVDKMKKAEYLSLIHISEPTRQAEIS
;
A
#
# COMPACT_ATOMS: atom_id res chain seq x y z
N PHE A 1 -21.05 -14.53 7.87
CA PHE A 1 -20.49 -13.59 6.87
C PHE A 1 -21.19 -12.24 6.88
N LYS A 2 -22.55 -12.15 6.97
CA LYS A 2 -23.27 -10.86 7.00
C LYS A 2 -22.81 -9.93 8.14
N LEU A 3 -22.64 -10.43 9.37
CA LEU A 3 -22.10 -9.65 10.49
C LEU A 3 -20.66 -9.20 10.27
N MET A 4 -19.84 -10.02 9.59
CA MET A 4 -18.48 -9.63 9.22
C MET A 4 -18.47 -8.48 8.22
N GLU A 5 -19.34 -8.50 7.23
CA GLU A 5 -19.52 -7.42 6.25
C GLU A 5 -19.98 -6.12 6.91
N GLU A 6 -20.95 -6.21 7.83
CA GLU A 6 -21.42 -5.07 8.61
C GLU A 6 -20.27 -4.45 9.44
N LEU A 7 -19.54 -5.28 10.18
CA LEU A 7 -18.38 -4.81 10.95
C LEU A 7 -17.29 -4.21 10.05
N ALA A 8 -16.94 -4.85 8.94
CA ALA A 8 -15.98 -4.33 7.98
C ALA A 8 -16.42 -2.97 7.44
N THR A 9 -17.71 -2.80 7.15
CA THR A 9 -18.28 -1.52 6.70
C THR A 9 -18.12 -0.42 7.75
N ILE A 10 -18.35 -0.75 9.03
CA ILE A 10 -18.16 0.19 10.15
C ILE A 10 -16.70 0.58 10.28
N LEU A 11 -15.76 -0.38 10.23
CA LEU A 11 -14.32 -0.14 10.30
C LEU A 11 -13.84 0.74 9.15
N ARG A 12 -14.29 0.45 7.92
CA ARG A 12 -13.98 1.25 6.73
C ARG A 12 -14.49 2.68 6.85
N LYS A 13 -15.73 2.85 7.33
CA LYS A 13 -16.31 4.18 7.56
C LYS A 13 -15.49 4.99 8.56
N LYS A 14 -15.08 4.39 9.68
CA LYS A 14 -14.20 5.05 10.67
C LYS A 14 -12.86 5.45 10.06
N ARG A 15 -12.25 4.58 9.26
CA ARG A 15 -10.97 4.86 8.56
C ARG A 15 -11.13 6.00 7.55
N LYS A 16 -12.19 5.99 6.75
CA LYS A 16 -12.52 7.10 5.83
C LYS A 16 -12.73 8.42 6.56
N GLN A 17 -13.46 8.44 7.66
CA GLN A 17 -13.66 9.64 8.47
C GLN A 17 -12.35 10.22 9.03
N ARG A 18 -11.38 9.37 9.34
CA ARG A 18 -10.04 9.76 9.78
C ARG A 18 -9.21 10.38 8.66
N GLY A 19 -9.51 10.06 7.40
CA GLY A 19 -8.83 10.60 6.22
C GLY A 19 -7.94 9.59 5.49
N SER A 20 -8.17 8.29 5.69
CA SER A 20 -7.48 7.25 4.91
C SER A 20 -7.72 7.43 3.42
N ILE A 21 -6.64 7.43 2.64
CA ILE A 21 -6.69 7.55 1.20
C ILE A 21 -6.84 6.15 0.62
N ASP A 22 -7.88 5.93 -0.17
CA ASP A 22 -8.09 4.68 -0.88
C ASP A 22 -7.67 4.87 -2.34
N PHE A 23 -6.57 4.22 -2.73
CA PHE A 23 -6.12 4.19 -4.12
C PHE A 23 -6.64 2.90 -4.76
N ASP A 24 -7.76 2.97 -5.42
CA ASP A 24 -8.33 1.82 -6.14
C ASP A 24 -7.77 1.80 -7.58
N PHE A 25 -6.49 1.44 -7.70
CA PHE A 25 -5.93 1.21 -9.03
C PHE A 25 -6.36 -0.16 -9.55
N PRO A 26 -6.82 -0.24 -10.80
CA PRO A 26 -7.10 -1.53 -11.40
C PRO A 26 -5.82 -2.34 -11.52
N GLU A 27 -5.69 -3.36 -10.68
CA GLU A 27 -4.63 -4.36 -10.81
C GLU A 27 -4.96 -5.29 -11.97
N CYS A 28 -3.95 -5.73 -12.68
CA CYS A 28 -4.11 -6.69 -13.77
C CYS A 28 -3.59 -8.06 -13.35
N LYS A 29 -4.38 -9.09 -13.60
CA LYS A 29 -3.95 -10.48 -13.47
C LYS A 29 -3.54 -11.01 -14.84
N ILE A 30 -2.28 -11.39 -14.97
CA ILE A 30 -1.75 -12.02 -16.19
C ILE A 30 -2.00 -13.53 -16.07
N VAL A 31 -2.77 -14.08 -17.01
CA VAL A 31 -3.04 -15.52 -17.11
C VAL A 31 -1.95 -16.15 -17.97
N LEU A 32 -1.24 -17.13 -17.43
CA LEU A 32 -0.15 -17.82 -18.10
C LEU A 32 -0.55 -19.25 -18.45
N ASP A 33 0.02 -19.79 -19.53
CA ASP A 33 -0.03 -21.23 -19.84
C ASP A 33 1.00 -22.00 -18.99
N LYS A 34 1.06 -23.33 -19.18
CA LYS A 34 2.02 -24.20 -18.47
C LYS A 34 3.47 -23.92 -18.83
N ALA A 35 3.74 -23.26 -19.94
CA ALA A 35 5.08 -22.86 -20.38
C ALA A 35 5.44 -21.43 -19.94
N GLY A 36 4.56 -20.74 -19.21
CA GLY A 36 4.74 -19.38 -18.74
C GLY A 36 4.48 -18.31 -19.79
N ARG A 37 3.82 -18.62 -20.89
CA ARG A 37 3.43 -17.65 -21.94
C ARG A 37 2.12 -16.97 -21.55
N PRO A 38 1.98 -15.65 -21.74
CA PRO A 38 0.76 -14.94 -21.44
C PRO A 38 -0.36 -15.33 -22.42
N LEU A 39 -1.49 -15.76 -21.84
CA LEU A 39 -2.71 -16.11 -22.59
C LEU A 39 -3.73 -14.98 -22.58
N ASP A 40 -3.80 -14.23 -21.46
CA ASP A 40 -4.81 -13.18 -21.27
C ASP A 40 -4.36 -12.22 -20.16
N ILE A 41 -4.86 -10.98 -20.22
CA ILE A 41 -4.67 -9.96 -19.17
C ILE A 41 -6.05 -9.48 -18.73
N LYS A 42 -6.42 -9.81 -17.48
CA LYS A 42 -7.73 -9.49 -16.90
C LYS A 42 -7.61 -8.47 -15.79
N PRO A 43 -8.57 -7.56 -15.62
CA PRO A 43 -8.62 -6.76 -14.40
C PRO A 43 -8.85 -7.67 -13.20
N TYR A 44 -8.18 -7.35 -12.09
CA TYR A 44 -8.43 -8.01 -10.81
C TYR A 44 -9.61 -7.32 -10.13
N GLU A 45 -10.71 -8.05 -9.94
CA GLU A 45 -11.91 -7.52 -9.27
C GLU A 45 -11.81 -7.70 -7.75
N ARG A 46 -11.86 -6.59 -7.03
CA ARG A 46 -12.00 -6.58 -5.57
C ARG A 46 -13.47 -6.82 -5.22
N ASN A 47 -13.77 -7.96 -4.64
CA ASN A 47 -15.13 -8.31 -4.20
C ASN A 47 -15.33 -8.05 -2.69
N THR A 48 -16.58 -8.22 -2.22
CA THR A 48 -16.94 -8.02 -0.81
C THR A 48 -16.11 -8.89 0.13
N ALA A 49 -15.80 -10.14 -0.24
CA ALA A 49 -15.03 -11.04 0.62
C ALA A 49 -13.59 -10.54 0.81
N THR A 50 -12.93 -10.08 -0.27
CA THR A 50 -11.57 -9.51 -0.17
C THR A 50 -11.56 -8.24 0.66
N LYS A 51 -12.57 -7.38 0.52
CA LYS A 51 -12.71 -6.15 1.30
C LYS A 51 -12.93 -6.41 2.80
N ILE A 52 -13.69 -7.44 3.17
CA ILE A 52 -13.87 -7.85 4.57
C ILE A 52 -12.53 -8.23 5.19
N ILE A 53 -11.77 -9.11 4.51
CA ILE A 53 -10.47 -9.57 5.01
C ILE A 53 -9.49 -8.39 5.13
N GLU A 54 -9.44 -7.51 4.13
CA GLU A 54 -8.60 -6.31 4.17
C GLU A 54 -8.91 -5.41 5.37
N ASP A 55 -10.18 -5.09 5.63
CA ASP A 55 -10.56 -4.24 6.76
C ASP A 55 -10.19 -4.87 8.10
N PHE A 56 -10.34 -6.19 8.24
CA PHE A 56 -9.94 -6.90 9.46
C PHE A 56 -8.42 -6.96 9.63
N MET A 57 -7.67 -7.17 8.54
CA MET A 57 -6.21 -7.12 8.56
C MET A 57 -5.70 -5.74 8.99
N LEU A 58 -6.29 -4.67 8.45
CA LEU A 58 -5.94 -3.30 8.82
C LEU A 58 -6.24 -3.03 10.31
N ALA A 59 -7.41 -3.44 10.79
CA ALA A 59 -7.77 -3.29 12.20
C ALA A 59 -6.80 -4.05 13.11
N ALA A 60 -6.45 -5.31 12.78
CA ALA A 60 -5.49 -6.10 13.55
C ALA A 60 -4.09 -5.45 13.55
N ASN A 61 -3.63 -4.96 12.40
CA ASN A 61 -2.35 -4.28 12.28
C ASN A 61 -2.29 -3.01 13.14
N GLU A 62 -3.33 -2.18 13.12
CA GLU A 62 -3.42 -0.97 13.95
C GLU A 62 -3.47 -1.31 15.44
N THR A 63 -4.31 -2.26 15.84
CA THR A 63 -4.48 -2.65 17.26
C THR A 63 -3.18 -3.19 17.85
N VAL A 64 -2.48 -4.07 17.14
CA VAL A 64 -1.20 -4.63 17.59
C VAL A 64 -0.13 -3.53 17.67
N ALA A 65 -0.08 -2.62 16.70
CA ALA A 65 0.88 -1.52 16.73
C ALA A 65 0.65 -0.58 17.91
N GLU A 66 -0.62 -0.25 18.21
CA GLU A 66 -0.98 0.63 19.31
C GLU A 66 -0.69 -0.02 20.67
N ASP A 67 -1.03 -1.28 20.85
CA ASP A 67 -0.81 -2.01 22.11
C ASP A 67 0.67 -2.07 22.49
N TYR A 68 1.54 -2.46 21.55
CA TYR A 68 2.97 -2.56 21.77
C TYR A 68 3.68 -1.20 21.87
N PHE A 69 3.13 -0.17 21.25
CA PHE A 69 3.60 1.21 21.46
C PHE A 69 3.42 1.65 22.94
N TRP A 70 2.25 1.41 23.50
CA TRP A 70 1.98 1.80 24.88
C TRP A 70 2.69 0.92 25.92
N GLN A 71 3.02 -0.32 25.59
CA GLN A 71 3.86 -1.18 26.42
C GLN A 71 5.34 -0.76 26.41
N GLN A 72 5.75 0.13 25.50
CA GLN A 72 7.14 0.61 25.35
C GLN A 72 8.14 -0.53 25.08
N ILE A 73 7.69 -1.58 24.42
CA ILE A 73 8.52 -2.71 24.01
C ILE A 73 9.13 -2.38 22.63
N PRO A 74 10.44 -2.65 22.40
CA PRO A 74 11.03 -2.51 21.07
C PRO A 74 10.25 -3.28 20.02
N PHE A 75 9.82 -2.59 18.97
CA PHE A 75 8.87 -3.14 18.01
C PHE A 75 9.21 -2.73 16.58
N VAL A 76 8.55 -3.35 15.60
CA VAL A 76 8.66 -2.99 14.20
C VAL A 76 7.38 -2.29 13.76
N TYR A 77 7.51 -1.11 13.18
CA TYR A 77 6.39 -0.34 12.64
C TYR A 77 6.46 -0.27 11.12
N ARG A 78 5.31 -0.16 10.49
CA ARG A 78 5.18 0.20 9.08
C ARG A 78 4.85 1.68 9.01
N THR A 79 5.79 2.47 8.57
CA THR A 79 5.68 3.93 8.54
C THR A 79 5.51 4.43 7.12
N HIS A 80 4.72 5.47 6.98
CA HIS A 80 4.56 6.21 5.75
C HIS A 80 4.58 7.69 6.08
N ASP A 81 5.71 8.32 5.79
CA ASP A 81 5.91 9.73 6.09
C ASP A 81 5.00 10.65 5.28
N THR A 82 4.81 11.88 5.75
CA THR A 82 4.16 12.95 4.99
C THR A 82 4.87 13.17 3.66
N PRO A 83 4.12 13.48 2.60
CA PRO A 83 4.68 13.82 1.30
C PRO A 83 5.67 14.99 1.36
N ASP A 84 6.57 15.03 0.39
CA ASP A 84 7.48 16.14 0.22
C ASP A 84 6.72 17.39 -0.25
N LYS A 85 7.04 18.56 0.36
CA LYS A 85 6.39 19.83 0.09
C LYS A 85 6.47 20.23 -1.39
N ASP A 86 7.64 20.10 -2.00
CA ASP A 86 7.84 20.53 -3.38
C ASP A 86 7.00 19.68 -4.33
N LYS A 87 6.95 18.38 -4.11
CA LYS A 87 6.10 17.46 -4.91
C LYS A 87 4.62 17.73 -4.74
N ILE A 88 4.19 18.11 -3.54
CA ILE A 88 2.78 18.49 -3.31
C ILE A 88 2.45 19.81 -3.99
N ASN A 89 3.35 20.77 -3.98
CA ASN A 89 3.16 22.04 -4.69
C ASN A 89 3.13 21.83 -6.22
N GLU A 90 4.00 20.98 -6.76
CA GLU A 90 3.96 20.57 -8.17
C GLU A 90 2.62 19.89 -8.52
N LEU A 91 2.15 18.98 -7.67
CA LEU A 91 0.85 18.34 -7.85
C LEU A 91 -0.28 19.40 -7.81
N ALA A 92 -0.27 20.30 -6.84
CA ALA A 92 -1.28 21.36 -6.71
C ALA A 92 -1.33 22.26 -7.95
N ALA A 93 -0.17 22.68 -8.46
CA ALA A 93 -0.08 23.47 -9.68
C ALA A 93 -0.62 22.70 -10.90
N PHE A 94 -0.32 21.43 -11.00
CA PHE A 94 -0.78 20.58 -12.10
C PHE A 94 -2.30 20.40 -12.10
N ILE A 95 -2.90 20.01 -10.95
CA ILE A 95 -4.34 19.73 -10.85
C ILE A 95 -5.21 20.99 -11.00
N ASN A 96 -4.65 22.18 -10.75
CA ASN A 96 -5.34 23.45 -10.99
C ASN A 96 -5.71 23.63 -12.48
N ASN A 97 -4.94 23.08 -13.42
CA ASN A 97 -5.26 23.14 -14.84
C ASN A 97 -6.55 22.37 -15.19
N PHE A 98 -6.97 21.45 -14.32
CA PHE A 98 -8.21 20.67 -14.45
C PHE A 98 -9.33 21.17 -13.53
N GLY A 99 -9.12 22.32 -12.85
CA GLY A 99 -10.11 22.91 -11.94
C GLY A 99 -10.15 22.29 -10.54
N TYR A 100 -9.19 21.42 -10.21
CA TYR A 100 -9.08 20.82 -8.87
C TYR A 100 -8.11 21.62 -8.00
N SER A 101 -8.33 21.58 -6.69
CA SER A 101 -7.46 22.23 -5.73
C SER A 101 -7.31 21.40 -4.45
N ILE A 102 -6.14 21.48 -3.83
CA ILE A 102 -5.83 20.90 -2.51
C ILE A 102 -5.36 22.02 -1.59
N LYS A 103 -5.70 21.90 -0.30
CA LYS A 103 -5.26 22.87 0.72
C LYS A 103 -3.97 22.38 1.37
N VAL A 104 -2.92 23.17 1.27
CA VAL A 104 -1.67 22.97 1.98
C VAL A 104 -1.59 24.00 3.10
N SER A 105 -1.46 23.57 4.35
CA SER A 105 -1.39 24.45 5.53
C SER A 105 -0.03 24.29 6.20
N ASN A 106 0.64 25.41 6.49
CA ASN A 106 1.96 25.41 7.17
C ASN A 106 2.99 24.43 6.55
N ASP A 107 3.01 24.39 5.21
CA ASP A 107 3.91 23.50 4.45
C ASP A 107 3.67 21.98 4.62
N GLU A 108 2.57 21.62 5.23
CA GLU A 108 2.14 20.22 5.36
C GLU A 108 0.75 20.01 4.74
N ILE A 109 0.54 18.83 4.18
CA ILE A 109 -0.75 18.40 3.68
C ILE A 109 -1.36 17.38 4.62
N HIS A 110 -2.63 17.57 4.96
CA HIS A 110 -3.36 16.58 5.75
C HIS A 110 -3.89 15.46 4.81
N PRO A 111 -3.85 14.17 5.21
CA PRO A 111 -4.34 13.06 4.37
C PRO A 111 -5.75 13.27 3.81
N LYS A 112 -6.64 13.92 4.59
CA LYS A 112 -8.00 14.25 4.14
C LYS A 112 -8.06 15.14 2.89
N GLU A 113 -7.06 15.95 2.63
CA GLU A 113 -7.08 16.80 1.43
C GLU A 113 -6.82 15.97 0.17
N LEU A 114 -5.90 14.97 0.25
CA LEU A 114 -5.72 14.03 -0.83
C LEU A 114 -6.91 13.07 -0.96
N GLN A 115 -7.51 12.65 0.15
CA GLN A 115 -8.74 11.85 0.12
C GLN A 115 -9.86 12.59 -0.62
N LYS A 116 -10.13 13.85 -0.29
CA LYS A 116 -11.13 14.68 -0.98
C LYS A 116 -10.82 14.87 -2.46
N LEU A 117 -9.53 14.96 -2.82
CA LEU A 117 -9.13 15.02 -4.22
C LEU A 117 -9.51 13.70 -4.93
N MET A 118 -9.18 12.56 -4.34
CA MET A 118 -9.54 11.25 -4.91
C MET A 118 -11.06 11.10 -5.10
N GLU A 119 -11.85 11.48 -4.10
CA GLU A 119 -13.31 11.44 -4.16
C GLU A 119 -13.89 12.38 -5.25
N LYS A 120 -13.24 13.51 -5.51
CA LYS A 120 -13.69 14.46 -6.54
C LYS A 120 -13.38 14.04 -7.96
N ILE A 121 -12.28 13.31 -8.17
CA ILE A 121 -11.86 12.85 -9.50
C ILE A 121 -12.46 11.49 -9.87
N GLU A 122 -13.09 10.79 -8.91
CA GLU A 122 -13.71 9.49 -9.14
C GLU A 122 -14.69 9.54 -10.32
N GLY A 123 -14.49 8.68 -11.32
CA GLY A 123 -15.28 8.63 -12.55
C GLY A 123 -15.01 9.73 -13.58
N SER A 124 -14.06 10.64 -13.35
CA SER A 124 -13.65 11.64 -14.34
C SER A 124 -12.65 11.06 -15.37
N GLU A 125 -12.48 11.73 -16.50
CA GLU A 125 -11.50 11.34 -17.51
C GLU A 125 -10.06 11.44 -17.00
N GLU A 126 -9.80 12.37 -16.06
CA GLU A 126 -8.50 12.65 -15.47
C GLU A 126 -8.17 11.74 -14.27
N GLU A 127 -9.11 10.93 -13.79
CA GLU A 127 -8.96 10.11 -12.58
C GLU A 127 -7.64 9.32 -12.59
N ASN A 128 -7.38 8.58 -13.65
CA ASN A 128 -6.18 7.75 -13.76
C ASN A 128 -4.89 8.57 -13.73
N LEU A 129 -4.88 9.74 -14.37
CA LEU A 129 -3.72 10.62 -14.45
C LEU A 129 -3.44 11.25 -13.09
N ILE A 130 -4.44 11.89 -12.49
CA ILE A 130 -4.30 12.60 -11.21
C ILE A 130 -3.99 11.62 -10.08
N SER A 131 -4.64 10.45 -10.03
CA SER A 131 -4.36 9.41 -9.03
C SER A 131 -2.90 8.94 -9.09
N ARG A 132 -2.36 8.70 -10.28
CA ARG A 132 -0.94 8.31 -10.46
C ARG A 132 0.03 9.41 -10.05
N LEU A 133 -0.26 10.68 -10.36
CA LEU A 133 0.57 11.80 -9.96
C LEU A 133 0.51 12.01 -8.45
N THR A 134 -0.66 11.88 -7.84
CA THR A 134 -0.83 11.92 -6.38
C THR A 134 0.00 10.83 -5.70
N LEU A 135 -0.06 9.59 -6.20
CA LEU A 135 0.77 8.50 -5.67
C LEU A 135 2.28 8.77 -5.81
N ARG A 136 2.72 9.37 -6.92
CA ARG A 136 4.13 9.75 -7.13
C ARG A 136 4.59 10.88 -6.21
N ALA A 137 3.70 11.78 -5.83
CA ALA A 137 4.00 12.86 -4.89
C ALA A 137 4.19 12.34 -3.46
N MET A 138 3.62 11.16 -3.12
CA MET A 138 3.78 10.55 -1.81
C MET A 138 5.13 9.86 -1.66
N LYS A 139 5.62 9.77 -0.43
CA LYS A 139 6.79 8.96 -0.07
C LYS A 139 6.44 7.47 -0.12
N ARG A 140 7.45 6.62 -0.20
CA ARG A 140 7.24 5.18 -0.04
C ARG A 140 7.17 4.81 1.43
N ALA A 141 6.27 3.90 1.78
CA ALA A 141 6.25 3.30 3.10
C ALA A 141 7.49 2.41 3.33
N GLY A 142 7.90 2.29 4.58
CA GLY A 142 9.04 1.47 4.98
C GLY A 142 8.84 0.86 6.36
N TYR A 143 9.78 0.01 6.78
CA TYR A 143 9.80 -0.51 8.14
C TYR A 143 10.77 0.31 8.99
N THR A 144 10.38 0.62 10.22
CA THR A 144 11.17 1.38 11.19
C THR A 144 10.98 0.84 12.60
N VAL A 145 11.90 1.19 13.50
CA VAL A 145 11.74 0.94 14.94
C VAL A 145 10.98 2.06 15.63
N GLU A 146 10.85 3.23 15.00
CA GLU A 146 10.13 4.38 15.53
C GLU A 146 8.70 4.40 14.96
N CYS A 147 7.72 4.65 15.83
CA CYS A 147 6.33 4.81 15.43
C CYS A 147 6.08 6.21 14.90
N LYS A 148 6.18 6.41 13.59
CA LYS A 148 5.92 7.70 12.89
C LYS A 148 4.52 7.81 12.30
N GLY A 149 3.71 6.75 12.45
CA GLY A 149 2.40 6.67 11.82
C GLY A 149 2.44 6.32 10.34
N HIS A 150 1.27 6.28 9.72
CA HIS A 150 1.11 5.91 8.31
C HIS A 150 0.21 6.92 7.61
N PHE A 151 0.82 7.84 6.85
CA PHE A 151 0.13 8.95 6.18
C PHE A 151 -1.05 8.48 5.32
N GLY A 152 -0.82 7.56 4.38
CA GLY A 152 -1.86 7.11 3.44
C GLY A 152 -3.07 6.43 4.12
N LEU A 153 -2.87 5.77 5.27
CA LEU A 153 -3.95 5.18 6.08
C LEU A 153 -4.51 6.16 7.12
N ALA A 154 -3.93 7.34 7.25
CA ALA A 154 -4.20 8.27 8.34
C ALA A 154 -4.16 7.58 9.72
N ALA A 155 -3.26 6.61 9.89
CA ALA A 155 -3.12 5.81 11.10
C ALA A 155 -1.97 6.35 11.96
N LYS A 156 -2.24 6.57 13.25
CA LYS A 156 -1.23 7.01 14.22
C LYS A 156 -0.26 5.89 14.58
N TYR A 157 -0.76 4.68 14.69
CA TYR A 157 -0.01 3.46 14.97
C TYR A 157 -0.27 2.47 13.86
N TYR A 158 0.77 1.93 13.25
CA TYR A 158 0.59 0.94 12.21
C TYR A 158 1.79 0.00 12.10
N THR A 159 1.51 -1.27 11.91
CA THR A 159 2.50 -2.30 11.65
C THR A 159 1.98 -3.31 10.64
N HIS A 160 2.82 -4.21 10.20
CA HIS A 160 2.45 -5.40 9.44
C HIS A 160 2.54 -6.62 10.36
N PHE A 161 1.39 -7.19 10.73
CA PHE A 161 1.27 -8.32 11.65
C PHE A 161 0.65 -9.55 10.98
N THR A 162 -0.21 -9.35 10.01
CA THR A 162 -1.15 -10.38 9.51
C THR A 162 -0.58 -11.37 8.50
N SER A 163 0.69 -11.24 8.07
CA SER A 163 1.27 -12.10 7.03
C SER A 163 2.67 -12.64 7.36
N PRO A 164 2.86 -13.37 8.50
CA PRO A 164 4.18 -13.82 8.95
C PRO A 164 4.83 -14.89 8.05
N ILE A 165 4.06 -15.57 7.19
CA ILE A 165 4.59 -16.58 6.26
C ILE A 165 5.43 -15.94 5.15
N ARG A 166 5.02 -14.76 4.64
CA ARG A 166 5.65 -14.11 3.49
C ARG A 166 6.40 -12.83 3.82
N ARG A 167 6.23 -12.25 5.01
CA ARG A 167 6.91 -11.03 5.44
C ARG A 167 7.68 -11.26 6.74
N TYR A 168 8.99 -11.08 6.67
CA TYR A 168 9.86 -11.26 7.84
C TYR A 168 9.55 -10.28 9.00
N PRO A 169 9.22 -9.00 8.77
CA PRO A 169 8.81 -8.11 9.85
C PRO A 169 7.62 -8.64 10.65
N ASP A 170 6.60 -9.18 9.99
CA ASP A 170 5.45 -9.80 10.67
C ASP A 170 5.89 -10.98 11.54
N LEU A 171 6.76 -11.86 11.01
CA LEU A 171 7.30 -12.98 11.77
C LEU A 171 8.08 -12.51 12.99
N GLN A 172 8.87 -11.44 12.85
CA GLN A 172 9.61 -10.86 13.98
C GLN A 172 8.68 -10.31 15.06
N ILE A 173 7.61 -9.64 14.65
CA ILE A 173 6.55 -9.16 15.55
C ILE A 173 5.90 -10.32 16.30
N HIS A 174 5.53 -11.41 15.60
CA HIS A 174 4.98 -12.60 16.25
C HIS A 174 5.93 -13.20 17.29
N ARG A 175 7.24 -13.17 17.06
CA ARG A 175 8.25 -13.63 18.04
C ARG A 175 8.27 -12.75 19.29
N ILE A 176 8.24 -11.43 19.12
CA ILE A 176 8.19 -10.46 20.23
C ILE A 176 6.89 -10.65 21.03
N ILE A 177 5.75 -10.74 20.36
CA ILE A 177 4.45 -10.97 20.99
C ILE A 177 4.43 -12.28 21.78
N LYS A 178 4.90 -13.36 21.16
CA LYS A 178 4.96 -14.67 21.81
C LYS A 178 5.81 -14.63 23.08
N GLU A 179 6.97 -13.98 23.03
CA GLU A 179 7.86 -13.84 24.19
C GLU A 179 7.20 -12.99 25.30
N SER A 180 6.55 -11.89 24.93
CA SER A 180 5.80 -11.04 25.87
C SER A 180 4.69 -11.80 26.59
N LEU A 181 3.94 -12.66 25.87
CA LEU A 181 2.84 -13.44 26.44
C LEU A 181 3.29 -14.62 27.32
N HIS A 182 4.52 -15.13 27.15
CA HIS A 182 5.03 -16.32 27.85
C HIS A 182 5.97 -16.01 29.02
N GLY A 183 5.76 -14.92 29.71
CA GLY A 183 6.51 -14.60 30.92
C GLY A 183 7.13 -13.20 30.92
N GLY A 184 6.80 -12.41 29.89
CA GLY A 184 7.29 -11.04 29.75
C GLY A 184 8.67 -10.96 29.08
N ILE A 185 9.02 -9.77 28.65
CA ILE A 185 10.31 -9.50 28.01
C ILE A 185 11.26 -8.96 29.06
N THR A 186 12.37 -9.66 29.31
CA THR A 186 13.39 -9.22 30.26
C THR A 186 14.22 -8.06 29.70
N ASP A 187 14.89 -7.28 30.56
CA ASP A 187 15.78 -6.18 30.13
C ASP A 187 16.88 -6.66 29.18
N LYS A 188 17.38 -7.89 29.36
CA LYS A 188 18.34 -8.49 28.42
C LYS A 188 17.73 -8.66 27.02
N ARG A 189 16.47 -9.03 26.94
CA ARG A 189 15.75 -9.20 25.66
C ARG A 189 15.37 -7.87 25.06
N ILE A 190 15.01 -6.87 25.85
CA ILE A 190 14.80 -5.49 25.38
C ILE A 190 16.06 -5.00 24.66
N LYS A 191 17.22 -5.04 25.33
CA LYS A 191 18.51 -4.66 24.74
C LYS A 191 18.86 -5.45 23.49
N HIS A 192 18.52 -6.74 23.44
CA HIS A 192 18.72 -7.56 22.26
C HIS A 192 17.88 -7.04 21.08
N TYR A 193 16.59 -6.75 21.29
CA TYR A 193 15.71 -6.22 20.24
C TYR A 193 16.11 -4.82 19.82
N GLU A 194 16.48 -3.94 20.76
CA GLU A 194 17.01 -2.61 20.42
C GLU A 194 18.22 -2.67 19.47
N ASN A 195 19.08 -3.66 19.67
CA ASN A 195 20.27 -3.85 18.84
C ASN A 195 19.96 -4.41 17.45
N ILE A 196 19.05 -5.39 17.33
CA ILE A 196 18.83 -6.10 16.05
C ILE A 196 17.76 -5.45 15.16
N LEU A 197 16.72 -4.83 15.75
CA LEU A 197 15.57 -4.35 14.97
C LEU A 197 15.91 -3.23 13.99
N PRO A 198 16.86 -2.31 14.25
CA PRO A 198 17.27 -1.31 13.25
C PRO A 198 17.79 -1.96 11.96
N ASP A 199 18.63 -2.98 12.05
CA ASP A 199 19.15 -3.69 10.89
C ASP A 199 18.06 -4.53 10.20
N VAL A 200 17.22 -5.20 10.98
CA VAL A 200 16.07 -5.96 10.47
C VAL A 200 15.13 -5.07 9.65
N THR A 201 14.76 -3.91 10.17
CA THR A 201 13.84 -2.98 9.50
C THR A 201 14.44 -2.41 8.22
N LYS A 202 15.71 -2.02 8.26
CA LYS A 202 16.46 -1.53 7.10
C LYS A 202 16.56 -2.60 6.00
N HIS A 203 16.98 -3.80 6.38
CA HIS A 203 17.11 -4.92 5.44
C HIS A 203 15.76 -5.32 4.84
N ALA A 204 14.71 -5.43 5.65
CA ALA A 204 13.37 -5.76 5.19
C ALA A 204 12.83 -4.72 4.19
N SER A 205 13.04 -3.42 4.45
CA SER A 205 12.65 -2.36 3.53
C SER A 205 13.42 -2.38 2.21
N GLN A 206 14.68 -2.78 2.23
CA GLN A 206 15.51 -2.91 1.02
C GLN A 206 15.09 -4.12 0.18
N THR A 207 14.88 -5.28 0.82
CA THR A 207 14.48 -6.51 0.13
C THR A 207 13.06 -6.42 -0.42
N GLU A 208 12.13 -5.77 0.30
CA GLU A 208 10.79 -5.46 -0.21
C GLU A 208 10.88 -4.66 -1.51
N ARG A 209 11.66 -3.56 -1.53
CA ARG A 209 11.83 -2.74 -2.75
C ARG A 209 12.39 -3.54 -3.93
N ARG A 210 13.38 -4.40 -3.66
CA ARG A 210 13.95 -5.26 -4.71
C ARG A 210 12.93 -6.25 -5.26
N ALA A 211 12.09 -6.81 -4.39
CA ALA A 211 11.00 -7.73 -4.80
C ALA A 211 9.96 -7.00 -5.65
N ASP A 212 9.51 -5.81 -5.21
CA ASP A 212 8.55 -4.99 -5.96
C ASP A 212 9.11 -4.56 -7.34
N ASP A 213 10.40 -4.21 -7.40
CA ASP A 213 11.04 -3.83 -8.66
C ASP A 213 11.14 -5.03 -9.61
N ALA A 214 11.49 -6.22 -9.10
CA ALA A 214 11.55 -7.44 -9.89
C ALA A 214 10.15 -7.86 -10.40
N GLU A 215 9.13 -7.81 -9.56
CA GLU A 215 7.74 -8.10 -9.94
C GLU A 215 7.27 -7.16 -11.05
N ARG A 216 7.51 -5.85 -10.90
CA ARG A 216 7.17 -4.86 -11.94
C ARG A 216 7.86 -5.10 -13.27
N GLU A 217 9.13 -5.50 -13.26
CA GLU A 217 9.86 -5.80 -14.49
C GLU A 217 9.31 -7.07 -15.18
N VAL A 218 8.99 -8.11 -14.41
CA VAL A 218 8.34 -9.32 -14.94
C VAL A 218 6.96 -8.99 -15.52
N ASP A 219 6.16 -8.20 -14.81
CA ASP A 219 4.84 -7.75 -15.30
C ASP A 219 4.95 -6.98 -16.61
N LYS A 220 5.88 -6.04 -16.72
CA LYS A 220 6.12 -5.29 -17.97
C LYS A 220 6.53 -6.22 -19.09
N MET A 221 7.45 -7.14 -18.82
CA MET A 221 7.91 -8.12 -19.81
C MET A 221 6.74 -8.98 -20.33
N LYS A 222 5.91 -9.50 -19.41
CA LYS A 222 4.75 -10.34 -19.80
C LYS A 222 3.66 -9.56 -20.52
N LYS A 223 3.43 -8.31 -20.15
CA LYS A 223 2.51 -7.42 -20.88
C LYS A 223 3.02 -7.11 -22.29
N ALA A 224 4.32 -6.86 -22.46
CA ALA A 224 4.92 -6.65 -23.78
C ALA A 224 4.87 -7.92 -24.64
N GLU A 225 5.14 -9.09 -24.05
CA GLU A 225 5.02 -10.40 -24.72
C GLU A 225 3.57 -10.62 -25.21
N TYR A 226 2.57 -10.36 -24.36
CA TYR A 226 1.15 -10.48 -24.73
C TYR A 226 0.79 -9.55 -25.90
N LEU A 227 1.19 -8.27 -25.83
CA LEU A 227 0.93 -7.30 -26.89
C LEU A 227 1.58 -7.72 -28.21
N SER A 228 2.78 -8.29 -28.20
CA SER A 228 3.42 -8.80 -29.41
C SER A 228 2.64 -9.95 -30.05
N LEU A 229 2.04 -10.82 -29.25
CA LEU A 229 1.24 -11.94 -29.74
C LEU A 229 -0.05 -11.51 -30.41
N ILE A 230 -0.78 -10.53 -29.86
CA ILE A 230 -2.02 -10.01 -30.43
C ILE A 230 -1.78 -9.21 -31.71
N HIS A 231 -0.65 -8.51 -31.84
CA HIS A 231 -0.30 -7.76 -33.07
C HIS A 231 0.19 -8.66 -34.21
N ILE A 232 0.75 -9.84 -33.92
CA ILE A 232 1.13 -10.82 -34.95
C ILE A 232 -0.11 -11.50 -35.56
N SER A 233 -1.21 -11.59 -34.84
CA SER A 233 -2.45 -12.21 -35.32
C SER A 233 -3.39 -11.27 -36.08
N GLU A 234 -3.12 -9.96 -36.14
CA GLU A 234 -3.78 -9.05 -37.05
C GLU A 234 -3.03 -9.05 -38.40
N PRO A 235 -3.53 -9.73 -39.47
CA PRO A 235 -2.99 -9.53 -40.79
C PRO A 235 -3.19 -8.07 -41.14
N THR A 236 -2.12 -7.39 -41.52
CA THR A 236 -2.12 -6.04 -42.08
C THR A 236 -3.20 -5.94 -43.14
N ARG A 237 -4.35 -5.35 -42.81
CA ARG A 237 -5.30 -4.79 -43.74
C ARG A 237 -4.71 -3.55 -44.42
N GLN A 238 -3.58 -3.73 -45.06
CA GLN A 238 -2.91 -2.67 -45.80
C GLN A 238 -2.40 -3.24 -47.13
N ALA A 239 -3.33 -3.74 -47.94
CA ALA A 239 -3.10 -3.93 -49.36
C ALA A 239 -4.45 -4.19 -50.07
N GLU A 240 -5.27 -3.17 -50.20
CA GLU A 240 -6.29 -3.08 -51.26
C GLU A 240 -6.82 -1.65 -51.32
N ILE A 241 -5.95 -0.74 -51.78
CA ILE A 241 -6.36 0.46 -52.53
C ILE A 241 -5.39 0.55 -53.70
N SER A 242 -5.80 -0.14 -54.78
CA SER A 242 -5.33 0.13 -56.15
C SER A 242 -6.54 0.46 -56.96
#